data_082bd92c912588b7f51e5791364d8910
#
_entry.id   082bd92c912588b7f51e5791364d8910
#
_cell.length_a   1.000
_cell.length_b   1.000
_cell.length_c   1.000
_cell.angle_alpha   90.00
_cell.angle_beta   90.00
_cell.angle_gamma   90.00
#
_symmetry.space_group_name_H-M   'P 1'
#
loop_
_entity.id
_entity.type
_entity.pdbx_description
1 polymer ?
#
loop_
_entity_poly.entity_id
_entity_poly.type
_entity_poly.pdbx_seq_one_letter_code
_entity_poly.pdbx_strand_id
1 'polypeptide(L)'
;RIALCGVFDIPNYGDHLFPLVLREELSRRGYAGNVVLFSPFQAEESFVENSNVHSLDDLERMHMEEPFSAIVVGGGEIIHWHRFGQKRTFNSTDFEAYPMDKVWLVPCFMKMKYNVPLLWNAPGIPFDFDADKALAHYLFSNIDYLSVRNDFSKQVLIDCGIPDAAIQRVPDTGFSLKNVATDQELHDARNHVFPGLAHYAVFHCNRFIPESEINNVVATLKELHDDGHEIVLLPLA
;
A
#
# COMPACT_ATOMS: atom_id res chain seq x y z
N ARG A 1 -14.83 -14.77 -3.01
CA ARG A 1 -14.00 -13.79 -2.27
C ARG A 1 -12.64 -13.59 -2.93
N ILE A 2 -12.03 -12.43 -2.71
CA ILE A 2 -10.72 -12.03 -3.23
C ILE A 2 -9.76 -11.87 -2.05
N ALA A 3 -8.51 -12.36 -2.16
CA ALA A 3 -7.45 -12.05 -1.22
C ALA A 3 -6.72 -10.78 -1.70
N LEU A 4 -6.54 -9.80 -0.81
CA LEU A 4 -5.71 -8.62 -1.06
C LEU A 4 -4.48 -8.69 -0.16
N CYS A 5 -3.30 -8.77 -0.77
CA CYS A 5 -2.01 -8.84 -0.10
C CYS A 5 -1.30 -7.48 -0.18
N GLY A 6 -0.86 -6.98 0.97
CA GLY A 6 -0.21 -5.69 1.11
C GLY A 6 0.38 -5.51 2.50
N VAL A 7 0.63 -4.27 2.89
CA VAL A 7 1.17 -3.88 4.20
C VAL A 7 0.07 -3.19 5.01
N PHE A 8 -0.82 -3.98 5.60
CA PHE A 8 -1.99 -3.49 6.35
C PHE A 8 -1.87 -3.71 7.86
N ASP A 9 -0.81 -4.36 8.30
CA ASP A 9 -0.48 -4.66 9.70
C ASP A 9 0.44 -3.62 10.35
N ILE A 10 0.86 -2.62 9.58
CA ILE A 10 1.67 -1.49 10.03
C ILE A 10 0.82 -0.22 9.94
N PRO A 11 0.92 0.69 10.92
CA PRO A 11 0.18 1.95 10.92
C PRO A 11 0.75 2.93 9.87
N ASN A 12 0.57 2.62 8.59
CA ASN A 12 0.87 3.47 7.46
C ASN A 12 -0.43 3.87 6.77
N TYR A 13 -0.81 5.13 6.89
CA TYR A 13 -2.05 5.65 6.34
C TYR A 13 -2.18 5.39 4.83
N GLY A 14 -1.09 5.56 4.06
CA GLY A 14 -1.11 5.35 2.62
C GLY A 14 -1.48 3.93 2.24
N ASP A 15 -0.89 2.95 2.92
CA ASP A 15 -1.14 1.52 2.64
C ASP A 15 -2.58 1.13 3.01
N HIS A 16 -3.14 1.71 4.07
CA HIS A 16 -4.53 1.47 4.50
C HIS A 16 -5.60 2.06 3.57
N LEU A 17 -5.25 2.95 2.65
CA LEU A 17 -6.18 3.45 1.63
C LEU A 17 -6.44 2.43 0.51
N PHE A 18 -5.49 1.58 0.18
CA PHE A 18 -5.61 0.64 -0.93
C PHE A 18 -6.78 -0.35 -0.79
N PRO A 19 -7.04 -0.95 0.38
CA PRO A 19 -8.24 -1.77 0.59
C PRO A 19 -9.54 -1.02 0.36
N LEU A 20 -9.64 0.23 0.81
CA LEU A 20 -10.84 1.06 0.63
C LEU A 20 -11.09 1.33 -0.85
N VAL A 21 -10.06 1.78 -1.56
CA VAL A 21 -10.14 2.05 -3.00
C VAL A 21 -10.51 0.79 -3.77
N LEU A 22 -9.87 -0.34 -3.48
CA LEU A 22 -10.16 -1.60 -4.18
C LEU A 22 -11.61 -2.04 -3.95
N ARG A 23 -12.11 -1.99 -2.72
CA ARG A 23 -13.50 -2.35 -2.39
C ARG A 23 -14.50 -1.47 -3.11
N GLU A 24 -14.28 -0.16 -3.09
CA GLU A 24 -15.14 0.80 -3.78
C GLU A 24 -15.16 0.55 -5.29
N GLU A 25 -13.99 0.39 -5.92
CA GLU A 25 -13.89 0.13 -7.35
C GLU A 25 -14.50 -1.21 -7.78
N LEU A 26 -14.40 -2.24 -6.96
CA LEU A 26 -15.04 -3.53 -7.18
C LEU A 26 -16.56 -3.43 -7.03
N SER A 27 -17.05 -2.75 -5.99
CA SER A 27 -18.48 -2.51 -5.75
C SER A 27 -19.12 -1.75 -6.92
N ARG A 28 -18.47 -0.70 -7.42
CA ARG A 28 -18.95 0.08 -8.58
C ARG A 28 -19.04 -0.75 -9.86
N ARG A 29 -18.27 -1.84 -9.96
CA ARG A 29 -18.32 -2.80 -11.06
C ARG A 29 -19.25 -3.99 -10.81
N GLY A 30 -20.03 -3.93 -9.71
CA GLY A 30 -21.04 -4.95 -9.37
C GLY A 30 -20.47 -6.18 -8.66
N TYR A 31 -19.23 -6.13 -8.16
CA TYR A 31 -18.70 -7.21 -7.34
C TYR A 31 -19.23 -7.10 -5.91
N ALA A 32 -20.00 -8.10 -5.48
CA ALA A 32 -20.63 -8.16 -4.15
C ALA A 32 -19.89 -9.10 -3.17
N GLY A 33 -18.75 -9.65 -3.57
CA GLY A 33 -17.99 -10.58 -2.73
C GLY A 33 -17.06 -9.87 -1.74
N ASN A 34 -16.53 -10.62 -0.80
CA ASN A 34 -15.63 -10.11 0.22
C ASN A 34 -14.21 -9.93 -0.30
N VAL A 35 -13.54 -8.87 0.15
CA VAL A 35 -12.10 -8.65 0.04
C VAL A 35 -11.48 -8.92 1.41
N VAL A 36 -10.65 -9.96 1.49
CA VAL A 36 -9.97 -10.42 2.71
C VAL A 36 -8.54 -9.89 2.67
N LEU A 37 -8.11 -9.24 3.75
CA LEU A 37 -6.79 -8.59 3.83
C LEU A 37 -5.74 -9.55 4.39
N PHE A 38 -4.57 -9.56 3.74
CA PHE A 38 -3.41 -10.32 4.16
C PHE A 38 -2.16 -9.45 4.22
N SER A 39 -1.39 -9.60 5.29
CA SER A 39 -0.10 -8.96 5.50
C SER A 39 0.90 -9.95 6.07
N PRO A 40 2.19 -9.64 6.12
CA PRO A 40 3.18 -10.50 6.76
C PRO A 40 2.81 -10.98 8.16
N PHE A 41 2.13 -10.13 8.93
CA PHE A 41 1.63 -10.47 10.26
C PHE A 41 0.13 -10.19 10.37
N GLN A 42 -0.51 -10.85 11.32
CA GLN A 42 -1.88 -10.56 11.70
C GLN A 42 -1.96 -9.22 12.44
N ALA A 43 -3.03 -8.45 12.20
CA ALA A 43 -3.36 -7.27 12.98
C ALA A 43 -4.85 -7.28 13.37
N GLU A 44 -5.13 -6.97 14.63
CA GLU A 44 -6.49 -6.84 15.17
C GLU A 44 -7.05 -5.44 14.95
N GLU A 45 -6.16 -4.44 14.89
CA GLU A 45 -6.50 -3.05 14.62
C GLU A 45 -6.13 -2.71 13.17
N SER A 46 -7.12 -2.32 12.39
CA SER A 46 -6.94 -1.74 11.06
C SER A 46 -7.60 -0.37 11.05
N PHE A 47 -6.99 0.60 10.36
CA PHE A 47 -7.67 1.87 10.04
C PHE A 47 -8.88 1.67 9.12
N VAL A 48 -8.99 0.50 8.51
CA VAL A 48 -10.15 0.10 7.72
C VAL A 48 -11.15 -0.53 8.67
N GLU A 49 -12.20 0.19 9.00
CA GLU A 49 -13.25 -0.27 9.89
C GLU A 49 -13.74 -1.69 9.55
N ASN A 50 -13.85 -2.53 10.58
CA ASN A 50 -14.33 -3.91 10.49
C ASN A 50 -13.49 -4.85 9.60
N SER A 51 -12.21 -4.59 9.44
CA SER A 51 -11.32 -5.45 8.65
C SER A 51 -10.27 -6.12 9.53
N ASN A 52 -10.39 -7.44 9.70
CA ASN A 52 -9.29 -8.22 10.22
C ASN A 52 -8.21 -8.36 9.15
N VAL A 53 -6.97 -8.14 9.53
CA VAL A 53 -5.81 -8.41 8.69
C VAL A 53 -5.25 -9.77 9.11
N HIS A 54 -5.27 -10.72 8.17
CA HIS A 54 -4.75 -12.07 8.39
C HIS A 54 -3.26 -12.14 8.07
N SER A 55 -2.55 -13.08 8.70
CA SER A 55 -1.19 -13.39 8.30
C SER A 55 -1.15 -14.05 6.92
N LEU A 56 -0.16 -13.70 6.10
CA LEU A 56 0.12 -14.40 4.84
C LEU A 56 0.43 -15.89 5.05
N ASP A 57 0.86 -16.28 6.23
CA ASP A 57 1.06 -17.70 6.59
C ASP A 57 -0.27 -18.48 6.64
N ASP A 58 -1.41 -17.80 6.80
CA ASP A 58 -2.75 -18.40 6.79
C ASP A 58 -3.38 -18.45 5.39
N LEU A 59 -2.82 -17.77 4.39
CA LEU A 59 -3.44 -17.61 3.06
C LEU A 59 -3.77 -18.96 2.41
N GLU A 60 -2.83 -19.90 2.47
CA GLU A 60 -3.02 -21.24 1.92
C GLU A 60 -4.11 -22.01 2.64
N ARG A 61 -4.07 -22.06 3.96
CA ARG A 61 -5.09 -22.74 4.79
C ARG A 61 -6.49 -22.19 4.49
N MET A 62 -6.62 -20.86 4.50
CA MET A 62 -7.90 -20.21 4.21
C MET A 62 -8.38 -20.43 2.78
N HIS A 63 -7.47 -20.55 1.80
CA HIS A 63 -7.82 -20.91 0.43
C HIS A 63 -8.35 -22.35 0.35
N MET A 64 -7.77 -23.28 1.10
CA MET A 64 -8.20 -24.67 1.13
C MET A 64 -9.57 -24.85 1.81
N GLU A 65 -9.87 -24.05 2.82
CA GLU A 65 -11.17 -24.04 3.51
C GLU A 65 -12.28 -23.46 2.63
N GLU A 66 -12.00 -22.33 2.01
CA GLU A 66 -12.90 -21.65 1.07
C GLU A 66 -12.08 -20.95 -0.02
N PRO A 67 -12.11 -21.42 -1.27
CA PRO A 67 -11.25 -20.91 -2.33
C PRO A 67 -11.42 -19.41 -2.61
N PHE A 68 -10.28 -18.71 -2.75
CA PHE A 68 -10.25 -17.37 -3.32
C PHE A 68 -10.41 -17.44 -4.84
N SER A 69 -11.24 -16.57 -5.39
CA SER A 69 -11.43 -16.42 -6.85
C SER A 69 -10.27 -15.68 -7.52
N ALA A 70 -9.55 -14.87 -6.78
CA ALA A 70 -8.33 -14.18 -7.20
C ALA A 70 -7.50 -13.75 -6.00
N ILE A 71 -6.21 -13.56 -6.22
CA ILE A 71 -5.29 -12.91 -5.29
C ILE A 71 -4.81 -11.63 -5.96
N VAL A 72 -4.90 -10.51 -5.23
CA VAL A 72 -4.43 -9.19 -5.67
C VAL A 72 -3.26 -8.79 -4.78
N VAL A 73 -2.15 -8.38 -5.38
CA VAL A 73 -1.04 -7.72 -4.70
C VAL A 73 -1.09 -6.26 -5.09
N GLY A 74 -1.16 -5.36 -4.11
CA GLY A 74 -1.30 -3.97 -4.47
C GLY A 74 -1.12 -2.99 -3.34
N GLY A 75 -0.70 -1.80 -3.77
CA GLY A 75 -0.41 -0.69 -2.89
C GLY A 75 1.05 -0.65 -2.45
N GLY A 76 1.58 0.55 -2.26
CA GLY A 76 2.90 0.77 -1.71
C GLY A 76 4.09 0.37 -2.62
N GLU A 77 5.29 0.59 -2.13
CA GLU A 77 6.55 0.13 -2.73
C GLU A 77 6.97 -1.18 -2.07
N ILE A 78 6.29 -2.26 -2.43
CA ILE A 78 6.29 -3.52 -1.68
C ILE A 78 6.99 -4.68 -2.39
N ILE A 79 7.40 -4.51 -3.64
CA ILE A 79 8.00 -5.58 -4.42
C ILE A 79 9.53 -5.48 -4.33
N HIS A 80 10.10 -6.08 -3.29
CA HIS A 80 11.55 -6.14 -3.07
C HIS A 80 11.94 -7.19 -2.01
N TRP A 81 13.25 -7.49 -1.94
CA TRP A 81 13.83 -8.43 -0.98
C TRP A 81 14.28 -7.80 0.34
N HIS A 82 14.33 -6.47 0.40
CA HIS A 82 14.88 -5.80 1.57
C HIS A 82 13.98 -5.97 2.78
N ARG A 83 14.60 -6.22 3.93
CA ARG A 83 13.94 -6.31 5.23
C ARG A 83 14.30 -5.07 6.03
N PHE A 84 13.32 -4.24 6.28
CA PHE A 84 13.49 -3.04 7.10
C PHE A 84 12.99 -3.29 8.51
N GLY A 85 13.59 -2.62 9.49
CA GLY A 85 12.98 -2.49 10.80
C GLY A 85 11.71 -1.64 10.70
N GLN A 86 10.58 -2.20 11.09
CA GLN A 86 9.27 -1.53 11.04
C GLN A 86 8.64 -1.47 12.41
N LYS A 87 7.99 -0.33 12.69
CA LYS A 87 7.19 -0.17 13.89
C LYS A 87 5.81 -0.77 13.64
N ARG A 88 5.47 -1.84 14.36
CA ARG A 88 4.26 -2.63 14.13
C ARG A 88 2.97 -2.01 14.65
N THR A 89 3.08 -1.12 15.63
CA THR A 89 1.93 -0.37 16.18
C THR A 89 2.33 1.06 16.49
N PHE A 90 1.37 1.97 16.62
CA PHE A 90 1.63 3.37 16.96
C PHE A 90 2.37 3.54 18.29
N ASN A 91 2.18 2.63 19.24
CA ASN A 91 2.76 2.68 20.57
C ASN A 91 3.96 1.76 20.75
N SER A 92 4.36 0.99 19.74
CA SER A 92 5.50 0.10 19.81
C SER A 92 6.81 0.88 19.56
N THR A 93 7.83 0.57 20.36
CA THR A 93 9.22 1.01 20.14
C THR A 93 10.06 -0.07 19.47
N ASP A 94 9.50 -1.28 19.31
CA ASP A 94 10.21 -2.42 18.76
C ASP A 94 10.27 -2.34 17.25
N PHE A 95 11.48 -2.57 16.71
CA PHE A 95 11.74 -2.64 15.28
C PHE A 95 12.25 -4.04 14.96
N GLU A 96 11.38 -4.86 14.38
CA GLU A 96 11.75 -6.16 13.82
C GLU A 96 12.03 -6.06 12.33
N ALA A 97 12.82 -7.01 11.80
CA ALA A 97 13.02 -7.14 10.36
C ALA A 97 11.68 -7.55 9.71
N TYR A 98 11.08 -6.63 8.96
CA TYR A 98 9.80 -6.85 8.33
C TYR A 98 9.97 -7.65 7.03
N PRO A 99 9.31 -8.83 6.89
CA PRO A 99 9.49 -9.71 5.75
C PRO A 99 8.64 -9.24 4.55
N MET A 100 9.03 -8.13 3.92
CA MET A 100 8.33 -7.56 2.77
C MET A 100 8.22 -8.54 1.60
N ASP A 101 9.20 -9.39 1.44
CA ASP A 101 9.23 -10.46 0.45
C ASP A 101 8.00 -11.39 0.52
N LYS A 102 7.45 -11.67 1.71
CA LYS A 102 6.23 -12.48 1.84
C LYS A 102 5.04 -11.90 1.07
N VAL A 103 4.91 -10.57 1.00
CA VAL A 103 3.74 -9.89 0.42
C VAL A 103 3.50 -10.29 -1.05
N TRP A 104 4.56 -10.59 -1.78
CA TRP A 104 4.48 -10.95 -3.18
C TRP A 104 4.92 -12.39 -3.48
N LEU A 105 5.84 -12.98 -2.69
CA LEU A 105 6.27 -14.36 -2.86
C LEU A 105 5.16 -15.35 -2.55
N VAL A 106 4.46 -15.19 -1.41
CA VAL A 106 3.38 -16.11 -1.03
C VAL A 106 2.27 -16.13 -2.09
N PRO A 107 1.77 -14.99 -2.63
CA PRO A 107 0.89 -14.96 -3.78
C PRO A 107 1.42 -15.69 -5.03
N CYS A 108 2.70 -15.53 -5.35
CA CYS A 108 3.31 -16.25 -6.47
C CYS A 108 3.28 -17.77 -6.24
N PHE A 109 3.60 -18.26 -5.04
CA PHE A 109 3.50 -19.67 -4.71
C PHE A 109 2.06 -20.18 -4.77
N MET A 110 1.08 -19.41 -4.32
CA MET A 110 -0.34 -19.73 -4.45
C MET A 110 -0.75 -19.89 -5.92
N LYS A 111 -0.32 -18.97 -6.78
CA LYS A 111 -0.53 -19.07 -8.23
C LYS A 111 0.06 -20.36 -8.79
N MET A 112 1.30 -20.66 -8.45
CA MET A 112 2.01 -21.85 -8.98
C MET A 112 1.38 -23.16 -8.49
N LYS A 113 0.94 -23.21 -7.23
CA LYS A 113 0.42 -24.43 -6.59
C LYS A 113 -1.05 -24.71 -6.93
N TYR A 114 -1.88 -23.67 -6.95
CA TYR A 114 -3.33 -23.80 -7.07
C TYR A 114 -3.90 -23.20 -8.35
N ASN A 115 -3.06 -22.56 -9.17
CA ASN A 115 -3.47 -21.81 -10.35
C ASN A 115 -4.57 -20.76 -10.10
N VAL A 116 -4.62 -20.22 -8.89
CA VAL A 116 -5.53 -19.11 -8.57
C VAL A 116 -5.08 -17.86 -9.34
N PRO A 117 -5.99 -17.09 -9.96
CA PRO A 117 -5.63 -15.86 -10.65
C PRO A 117 -4.85 -14.89 -9.76
N LEU A 118 -3.69 -14.43 -10.22
CA LEU A 118 -2.82 -13.50 -9.53
C LEU A 118 -2.70 -12.19 -10.30
N LEU A 119 -3.05 -11.10 -9.63
CA LEU A 119 -3.05 -9.76 -10.20
C LEU A 119 -2.18 -8.82 -9.37
N TRP A 120 -1.34 -8.02 -10.04
CA TRP A 120 -0.67 -6.89 -9.42
C TRP A 120 -1.43 -5.60 -9.73
N ASN A 121 -1.87 -4.91 -8.70
CA ASN A 121 -2.66 -3.67 -8.79
C ASN A 121 -1.80 -2.46 -8.43
N ALA A 122 -0.98 -2.03 -9.37
CA ALA A 122 -0.10 -0.88 -9.25
C ALA A 122 0.89 -0.88 -8.06
N PRO A 123 1.50 -2.01 -7.64
CA PRO A 123 2.59 -1.92 -6.68
C PRO A 123 3.80 -1.20 -7.28
N GLY A 124 4.64 -0.64 -6.41
CA GLY A 124 5.95 -0.13 -6.76
C GLY A 124 7.04 -1.17 -6.54
N ILE A 125 8.09 -1.09 -7.34
CA ILE A 125 9.34 -1.85 -7.22
C ILE A 125 10.45 -0.83 -6.96
N PRO A 126 10.87 -0.63 -5.70
CA PRO A 126 11.82 0.45 -5.37
C PRO A 126 13.28 0.12 -5.64
N PHE A 127 13.62 -1.15 -5.91
CA PHE A 127 14.99 -1.63 -6.12
C PHE A 127 15.03 -2.61 -7.29
N ASP A 128 16.21 -2.78 -7.90
CA ASP A 128 16.45 -3.81 -8.90
C ASP A 128 16.52 -5.23 -8.29
N PHE A 129 16.52 -6.23 -9.16
CA PHE A 129 16.69 -7.65 -8.83
C PHE A 129 17.99 -8.22 -9.39
N ASP A 130 19.04 -7.42 -9.54
CA ASP A 130 20.25 -7.77 -10.28
C ASP A 130 20.85 -9.12 -9.90
N ALA A 131 20.88 -9.46 -8.62
CA ALA A 131 21.37 -10.75 -8.14
C ALA A 131 20.42 -11.93 -8.42
N ASP A 132 19.11 -11.66 -8.57
CA ASP A 132 18.06 -12.67 -8.59
C ASP A 132 17.17 -12.61 -9.84
N LYS A 133 17.63 -11.98 -10.92
CA LYS A 133 16.85 -11.76 -12.16
C LYS A 133 16.18 -13.04 -12.69
N ALA A 134 16.87 -14.17 -12.64
CA ALA A 134 16.31 -15.43 -13.12
C ALA A 134 15.11 -15.90 -12.29
N LEU A 135 15.21 -15.76 -10.97
CA LEU A 135 14.10 -16.07 -10.06
C LEU A 135 12.95 -15.08 -10.23
N ALA A 136 13.25 -13.79 -10.30
CA ALA A 136 12.29 -12.73 -10.55
C ALA A 136 11.55 -12.96 -11.88
N HIS A 137 12.28 -13.27 -12.97
CA HIS A 137 11.68 -13.64 -14.25
C HIS A 137 10.69 -14.80 -14.12
N TYR A 138 11.13 -15.89 -13.48
CA TYR A 138 10.31 -17.08 -13.32
C TYR A 138 9.01 -16.79 -12.53
N LEU A 139 9.10 -16.04 -11.44
CA LEU A 139 7.94 -15.69 -10.61
C LEU A 139 7.00 -14.73 -11.34
N PHE A 140 7.53 -13.65 -11.91
CA PHE A 140 6.72 -12.58 -12.51
C PHE A 140 6.06 -13.00 -13.82
N SER A 141 6.67 -13.94 -14.57
CA SER A 141 6.07 -14.50 -15.79
C SER A 141 4.78 -15.30 -15.52
N ASN A 142 4.51 -15.68 -14.28
CA ASN A 142 3.30 -16.40 -13.88
C ASN A 142 2.15 -15.50 -13.41
N ILE A 143 2.33 -14.17 -13.39
CA ILE A 143 1.30 -13.21 -12.99
C ILE A 143 0.33 -13.00 -14.14
N ASP A 144 -0.98 -13.16 -13.87
CA ASP A 144 -2.00 -13.08 -14.93
C ASP A 144 -2.29 -11.64 -15.37
N TYR A 145 -2.18 -10.68 -14.45
CA TYR A 145 -2.27 -9.25 -14.74
C TYR A 145 -1.17 -8.50 -13.99
N LEU A 146 -0.29 -7.87 -14.74
CA LEU A 146 0.90 -7.22 -14.23
C LEU A 146 0.84 -5.72 -14.47
N SER A 147 0.48 -4.95 -13.46
CA SER A 147 0.57 -3.50 -13.52
C SER A 147 1.49 -2.93 -12.45
N VAL A 148 2.12 -1.80 -12.76
CA VAL A 148 3.00 -1.05 -11.86
C VAL A 148 2.72 0.45 -11.97
N ARG A 149 3.07 1.22 -10.95
CA ARG A 149 2.67 2.63 -10.84
C ARG A 149 3.64 3.64 -11.47
N ASN A 150 4.87 3.25 -11.79
CA ASN A 150 5.88 4.17 -12.33
C ASN A 150 6.80 3.49 -13.36
N ASP A 151 7.55 4.33 -14.09
CA ASP A 151 8.44 3.88 -15.16
C ASP A 151 9.64 3.13 -14.63
N PHE A 152 10.15 3.46 -13.44
CA PHE A 152 11.25 2.72 -12.82
C PHE A 152 10.85 1.26 -12.56
N SER A 153 9.70 1.04 -11.91
CA SER A 153 9.18 -0.31 -11.67
C SER A 153 8.96 -1.10 -12.96
N LYS A 154 8.46 -0.43 -14.00
CA LYS A 154 8.30 -1.04 -15.33
C LYS A 154 9.65 -1.45 -15.91
N GLN A 155 10.65 -0.59 -15.82
CA GLN A 155 12.00 -0.89 -16.32
C GLN A 155 12.62 -2.08 -15.59
N VAL A 156 12.50 -2.14 -14.25
CA VAL A 156 12.99 -3.29 -13.46
C VAL A 156 12.39 -4.61 -13.95
N LEU A 157 11.09 -4.64 -14.25
CA LEU A 157 10.44 -5.84 -14.80
C LEU A 157 10.99 -6.21 -16.19
N ILE A 158 11.21 -5.23 -17.06
CA ILE A 158 11.82 -5.44 -18.38
C ILE A 158 13.24 -5.99 -18.22
N ASP A 159 14.02 -5.47 -17.30
CA ASP A 159 15.39 -5.91 -17.00
C ASP A 159 15.42 -7.33 -16.40
N CYS A 160 14.33 -7.76 -15.77
CA CYS A 160 14.08 -9.15 -15.38
C CYS A 160 13.59 -10.03 -16.55
N GLY A 161 13.46 -9.50 -17.77
CA GLY A 161 13.07 -10.25 -18.96
C GLY A 161 11.56 -10.38 -19.17
N ILE A 162 10.73 -9.62 -18.46
CA ILE A 162 9.29 -9.58 -18.72
C ILE A 162 9.03 -8.72 -19.96
N PRO A 163 8.25 -9.21 -20.95
CA PRO A 163 7.96 -8.45 -22.16
C PRO A 163 7.23 -7.13 -21.83
N ASP A 164 7.67 -6.03 -22.45
CA ASP A 164 7.07 -4.69 -22.25
C ASP A 164 5.56 -4.69 -22.46
N ALA A 165 5.07 -5.41 -23.46
CA ALA A 165 3.64 -5.53 -23.77
C ALA A 165 2.81 -6.24 -22.69
N ALA A 166 3.44 -7.02 -21.80
CA ALA A 166 2.79 -7.69 -20.68
C ALA A 166 2.65 -6.78 -19.46
N ILE A 167 3.34 -5.64 -19.42
CA ILE A 167 3.40 -4.75 -18.27
C ILE A 167 2.53 -3.52 -18.52
N GLN A 168 1.53 -3.33 -17.66
CA GLN A 168 0.70 -2.13 -17.69
C GLN A 168 1.27 -1.07 -16.74
N ARG A 169 1.59 0.13 -17.25
CA ARG A 169 1.86 1.27 -16.40
C ARG A 169 0.55 2.02 -16.14
N VAL A 170 0.14 2.06 -14.89
CA VAL A 170 -1.10 2.71 -14.47
C VAL A 170 -0.80 3.72 -13.35
N PRO A 171 -1.63 4.74 -13.15
CA PRO A 171 -1.50 5.63 -11.99
C PRO A 171 -1.60 4.84 -10.68
N ASP A 172 -0.98 5.37 -9.62
CA ASP A 172 -1.19 4.86 -8.27
C ASP A 172 -2.69 4.83 -7.94
N THR A 173 -3.15 3.73 -7.36
CA THR A 173 -4.58 3.55 -7.07
C THR A 173 -5.14 4.56 -6.07
N GLY A 174 -4.28 5.19 -5.27
CA GLY A 174 -4.64 6.31 -4.41
C GLY A 174 -5.28 7.50 -5.13
N PHE A 175 -5.04 7.67 -6.45
CA PHE A 175 -5.73 8.70 -7.24
C PHE A 175 -7.24 8.46 -7.40
N SER A 176 -7.73 7.26 -7.11
CA SER A 176 -9.16 6.93 -7.09
C SER A 176 -9.84 7.20 -5.74
N LEU A 177 -9.12 7.73 -4.77
CA LEU A 177 -9.59 7.97 -3.40
C LEU A 177 -10.82 8.89 -3.33
N LYS A 178 -10.97 9.82 -4.28
CA LYS A 178 -12.16 10.70 -4.37
C LYS A 178 -13.50 9.97 -4.38
N ASN A 179 -13.50 8.68 -4.65
CA ASN A 179 -14.70 7.86 -4.69
C ASN A 179 -15.02 7.20 -3.33
N VAL A 180 -14.14 7.34 -2.34
CA VAL A 180 -14.26 6.68 -1.03
C VAL A 180 -15.09 7.50 -0.04
N ALA A 181 -15.09 8.83 -0.19
CA ALA A 181 -15.91 9.71 0.66
C ALA A 181 -16.51 10.86 -0.16
N THR A 182 -17.68 11.32 0.25
CA THR A 182 -18.33 12.50 -0.32
C THR A 182 -17.71 13.80 0.22
N ASP A 183 -17.87 14.90 -0.50
CA ASP A 183 -17.40 16.22 -0.05
C ASP A 183 -18.02 16.61 1.29
N GLN A 184 -19.28 16.20 1.57
CA GLN A 184 -19.94 16.49 2.84
C GLN A 184 -19.30 15.69 4.00
N GLU A 185 -19.03 14.40 3.80
CA GLU A 185 -18.35 13.56 4.80
C GLU A 185 -16.95 14.09 5.12
N LEU A 186 -16.21 14.51 4.08
CA LEU A 186 -14.88 15.13 4.27
C LEU A 186 -14.97 16.46 5.04
N HIS A 187 -15.98 17.30 4.73
CA HIS A 187 -16.23 18.54 5.43
C HIS A 187 -16.58 18.31 6.90
N ASP A 188 -17.45 17.35 7.18
CA ASP A 188 -17.89 17.01 8.55
C ASP A 188 -16.72 16.42 9.37
N ALA A 189 -15.95 15.51 8.78
CA ALA A 189 -14.75 14.96 9.40
C ALA A 189 -13.71 16.05 9.71
N ARG A 190 -13.45 16.96 8.74
CA ARG A 190 -12.56 18.10 8.96
C ARG A 190 -13.04 18.98 10.12
N ASN A 191 -14.32 19.33 10.16
CA ASN A 191 -14.87 20.19 11.21
C ASN A 191 -14.86 19.52 12.59
N HIS A 192 -14.97 18.19 12.63
CA HIS A 192 -14.84 17.41 13.86
C HIS A 192 -13.40 17.44 14.39
N VAL A 193 -12.41 17.24 13.51
CA VAL A 193 -10.99 17.18 13.90
C VAL A 193 -10.41 18.58 14.15
N PHE A 194 -10.82 19.57 13.35
CA PHE A 194 -10.30 20.94 13.37
C PHE A 194 -11.45 21.97 13.46
N PRO A 195 -12.16 22.02 14.60
CA PRO A 195 -13.29 22.95 14.75
C PRO A 195 -12.82 24.39 14.66
N GLY A 196 -13.46 25.17 13.76
CA GLY A 196 -13.18 26.58 13.59
C GLY A 196 -11.93 26.95 12.79
N LEU A 197 -11.19 25.96 12.27
CA LEU A 197 -9.99 26.20 11.47
C LEU A 197 -10.38 26.61 10.03
N ALA A 198 -10.26 27.90 9.71
CA ALA A 198 -10.69 28.46 8.40
C ALA A 198 -9.55 28.48 7.38
N HIS A 199 -8.38 28.98 7.78
CA HIS A 199 -7.19 29.10 6.95
C HIS A 199 -6.04 28.32 7.56
N TYR A 200 -5.58 27.28 6.88
CA TYR A 200 -4.50 26.45 7.40
C TYR A 200 -3.62 25.89 6.28
N ALA A 201 -2.38 25.62 6.63
CA ALA A 201 -1.44 24.85 5.85
C ALA A 201 -1.17 23.53 6.54
N VAL A 202 -1.28 22.42 5.80
CA VAL A 202 -0.93 21.10 6.32
C VAL A 202 0.52 20.82 5.96
N PHE A 203 1.32 20.53 6.96
CA PHE A 203 2.70 20.11 6.78
C PHE A 203 2.87 18.65 7.18
N HIS A 204 3.36 17.88 6.25
CA HIS A 204 3.81 16.50 6.46
C HIS A 204 5.27 16.38 6.11
N CYS A 205 6.04 15.73 6.98
CA CYS A 205 7.42 15.34 6.68
C CYS A 205 7.66 13.90 7.11
N ASN A 206 8.53 13.23 6.36
CA ASN A 206 9.07 11.95 6.80
C ASN A 206 10.25 12.17 7.75
N ARG A 207 10.67 11.10 8.43
CA ARG A 207 11.81 11.11 9.38
C ARG A 207 13.18 11.36 8.73
N PHE A 208 13.23 11.49 7.41
CA PHE A 208 14.47 11.62 6.65
C PHE A 208 14.79 13.06 6.23
N ILE A 209 14.13 14.08 6.81
CA ILE A 209 14.56 15.45 6.56
C ILE A 209 15.97 15.61 7.10
N PRO A 210 16.95 15.98 6.25
CA PRO A 210 18.31 16.26 6.72
C PRO A 210 18.28 17.37 7.76
N GLU A 211 19.11 17.25 8.80
CA GLU A 211 19.20 18.26 9.86
C GLU A 211 19.51 19.66 9.30
N SER A 212 20.28 19.72 8.21
CA SER A 212 20.60 20.96 7.48
C SER A 212 19.36 21.66 6.89
N GLU A 213 18.29 20.92 6.60
CA GLU A 213 17.05 21.46 5.98
C GLU A 213 16.01 21.85 7.02
N ILE A 214 16.15 21.43 8.27
CA ILE A 214 15.14 21.70 9.33
C ILE A 214 14.93 23.22 9.51
N ASN A 215 16.00 24.01 9.48
CA ASN A 215 15.91 25.46 9.62
C ASN A 215 15.15 26.11 8.45
N ASN A 216 15.31 25.61 7.23
CA ASN A 216 14.58 26.09 6.06
C ASN A 216 13.09 25.77 6.19
N VAL A 217 12.75 24.55 6.60
CA VAL A 217 11.37 24.14 6.86
C VAL A 217 10.73 25.02 7.93
N VAL A 218 11.42 25.23 9.06
CA VAL A 218 10.91 26.08 10.14
C VAL A 218 10.70 27.53 9.67
N ALA A 219 11.62 28.07 8.84
CA ALA A 219 11.48 29.41 8.29
C ALA A 219 10.22 29.50 7.39
N THR A 220 10.02 28.56 6.49
CA THR A 220 8.83 28.51 5.62
C THR A 220 7.53 28.40 6.41
N LEU A 221 7.50 27.55 7.46
CA LEU A 221 6.31 27.41 8.32
C LEU A 221 6.00 28.71 9.08
N LYS A 222 7.04 29.44 9.51
CA LYS A 222 6.86 30.76 10.15
C LYS A 222 6.31 31.80 9.19
N GLU A 223 6.82 31.85 7.96
CA GLU A 223 6.29 32.74 6.91
C GLU A 223 4.81 32.47 6.67
N LEU A 224 4.41 31.19 6.51
CA LEU A 224 3.00 30.83 6.36
C LEU A 224 2.14 31.23 7.55
N HIS A 225 2.68 31.08 8.77
CA HIS A 225 1.98 31.50 9.98
C HIS A 225 1.82 33.02 10.04
N ASP A 226 2.87 33.78 9.70
CA ASP A 226 2.84 35.24 9.69
C ASP A 226 1.89 35.79 8.60
N ASP A 227 1.68 35.02 7.52
CA ASP A 227 0.68 35.27 6.48
C ASP A 227 -0.77 34.88 6.92
N GLY A 228 -0.96 34.48 8.14
CA GLY A 228 -2.28 34.20 8.75
C GLY A 228 -2.79 32.77 8.57
N HIS A 229 -1.90 31.81 8.26
CA HIS A 229 -2.27 30.39 8.21
C HIS A 229 -2.01 29.72 9.57
N GLU A 230 -2.98 28.95 10.03
CA GLU A 230 -2.71 27.97 11.10
C GLU A 230 -1.90 26.81 10.54
N ILE A 231 -0.89 26.35 11.28
CA ILE A 231 -0.03 25.24 10.84
C ILE A 231 -0.50 23.93 11.45
N VAL A 232 -0.89 22.99 10.61
CA VAL A 232 -1.29 21.64 11.02
C VAL A 232 -0.15 20.68 10.68
N LEU A 233 0.44 20.08 11.71
CA LEU A 233 1.44 19.03 11.55
C LEU A 233 0.73 17.68 11.45
N LEU A 234 0.89 16.98 10.33
CA LEU A 234 0.26 15.70 10.06
C LEU A 234 1.31 14.57 10.03
N PRO A 235 1.43 13.78 11.09
CA PRO A 235 2.26 12.57 11.07
C PRO A 235 1.51 11.46 10.31
N LEU A 236 2.01 11.03 9.16
CA LEU A 236 1.38 9.96 8.36
C LEU A 236 2.03 8.58 8.55
N ALA A 237 3.21 8.50 9.18
CA ALA A 237 3.91 7.26 9.56
C ALA A 237 5.00 7.55 10.61
#